data_97b9054a6fba3c4b1a58b62935190c44
#
_entry.id   97b9054a6fba3c4b1a58b62935190c44
#
_cell.length_a   1.000
_cell.length_b   1.000
_cell.length_c   1.000
_cell.angle_alpha   90.00
_cell.angle_beta   90.00
_cell.angle_gamma   90.00
#
_symmetry.space_group_name_H-M   'P 1'
#
loop_
_entity.id
_entity.type
_entity.pdbx_description
1 polymer ?
#
loop_
_entity_poly.entity_id
_entity_poly.type
_entity_poly.pdbx_seq_one_letter_code
_entity_poly.pdbx_strand_id
1 'polypeptide(L)'
;MYKRQRQGITTYMMTPDKDYGQLVSDRVFMYRPKHTGGFEVMGTEEVKTKFNIQTTEQVIDMLGLMGDASDNIPGCPGVGEKTAQKLIAEFGSIENLLEHTDQLKGALKTKVETNREMITFSKFLATIKTDVPIQLDMDSLVREEPNEEELRKIFEELEFRTLIDRVLKKGSGNSSSPTPTSPVPDLFAGTLFAQPQTSTPENSAPIQGDLFANFAGEGTGVSEN
;
A
#
# COMPACT_ATOMS: atom_id res chain seq x y z
N MET A 1 -6.04 4.75 14.37
CA MET A 1 -6.56 5.46 13.20
C MET A 1 -7.91 6.11 13.47
N TYR A 2 -8.95 5.39 13.84
CA TYR A 2 -10.27 5.95 14.18
C TYR A 2 -10.26 7.07 15.24
N LYS A 3 -9.36 7.02 16.23
CA LYS A 3 -9.26 8.08 17.25
C LYS A 3 -8.85 9.43 16.66
N ARG A 4 -7.99 9.45 15.63
CA ARG A 4 -7.57 10.69 14.94
C ARG A 4 -8.66 11.26 14.05
N GLN A 5 -9.44 10.42 13.36
CA GLN A 5 -10.57 10.87 12.55
C GLN A 5 -11.59 11.66 13.37
N ARG A 6 -11.89 11.19 14.60
CA ARG A 6 -12.80 11.90 15.53
C ARG A 6 -12.28 13.27 15.96
N GLN A 7 -10.97 13.51 15.91
CA GLN A 7 -10.33 14.79 16.22
C GLN A 7 -10.20 15.71 15.01
N GLY A 8 -10.69 15.31 13.84
CA GLY A 8 -10.61 16.11 12.61
C GLY A 8 -9.24 16.15 11.94
N ILE A 9 -8.31 15.25 12.34
CA ILE A 9 -6.94 15.20 11.81
C ILE A 9 -6.91 14.42 10.50
N THR A 10 -6.27 15.00 9.48
CA THR A 10 -5.95 14.29 8.25
C THR A 10 -4.74 13.38 8.48
N THR A 11 -4.85 12.13 8.03
CA THR A 11 -3.82 11.11 8.23
C THR A 11 -3.33 10.57 6.88
N TYR A 12 -2.00 10.54 6.70
CA TYR A 12 -1.37 9.90 5.56
C TYR A 12 -0.65 8.63 6.02
N MET A 13 -1.02 7.50 5.42
CA MET A 13 -0.36 6.21 5.66
C MET A 13 0.75 6.03 4.64
N MET A 14 2.00 6.14 5.07
CA MET A 14 3.17 5.94 4.20
C MET A 14 3.44 4.44 4.05
N THR A 15 2.79 3.80 3.09
CA THR A 15 2.92 2.36 2.85
C THR A 15 2.63 2.01 1.40
N PRO A 16 3.37 1.07 0.78
CA PRO A 16 3.02 0.48 -0.51
C PRO A 16 1.97 -0.63 -0.40
N ASP A 17 1.69 -1.09 0.82
CA ASP A 17 0.83 -2.24 1.09
C ASP A 17 -0.63 -1.95 0.73
N LYS A 18 -1.17 -2.77 -0.17
CA LYS A 18 -2.53 -2.63 -0.72
C LYS A 18 -3.63 -2.83 0.32
N ASP A 19 -3.35 -3.58 1.39
CA ASP A 19 -4.33 -3.94 2.40
C ASP A 19 -4.81 -2.71 3.19
N TYR A 20 -3.94 -1.71 3.29
CA TYR A 20 -4.30 -0.42 3.89
C TYR A 20 -5.36 0.36 3.09
N GLY A 21 -5.67 -0.05 1.87
CA GLY A 21 -6.78 0.50 1.09
C GLY A 21 -8.12 0.45 1.83
N GLN A 22 -8.34 -0.58 2.66
CA GLN A 22 -9.53 -0.74 3.50
C GLN A 22 -9.71 0.35 4.57
N LEU A 23 -8.63 1.07 4.90
CA LEU A 23 -8.63 2.12 5.92
C LEU A 23 -8.75 3.53 5.34
N VAL A 24 -8.75 3.66 4.01
CA VAL A 24 -8.88 4.94 3.32
C VAL A 24 -10.29 5.49 3.49
N SER A 25 -10.37 6.79 3.79
CA SER A 25 -11.63 7.50 4.03
C SER A 25 -11.43 8.99 3.69
N ASP A 26 -12.45 9.82 3.94
CA ASP A 26 -12.41 11.27 3.67
C ASP A 26 -11.22 12.00 4.31
N ARG A 27 -10.64 11.44 5.37
CA ARG A 27 -9.51 12.04 6.10
C ARG A 27 -8.31 11.12 6.26
N VAL A 28 -8.35 9.95 5.65
CA VAL A 28 -7.25 8.97 5.71
C VAL A 28 -6.86 8.60 4.29
N PHE A 29 -5.63 8.86 3.94
CA PHE A 29 -5.06 8.66 2.61
C PHE A 29 -3.89 7.70 2.67
N MET A 30 -3.66 6.94 1.60
CA MET A 30 -2.39 6.25 1.39
C MET A 30 -1.41 7.18 0.67
N TYR A 31 -0.18 7.23 1.17
CA TYR A 31 0.95 7.90 0.53
C TYR A 31 1.96 6.83 0.13
N ARG A 32 1.96 6.45 -1.12
CA ARG A 32 2.73 5.30 -1.61
C ARG A 32 3.80 5.67 -2.62
N PRO A 33 4.98 5.01 -2.58
CA PRO A 33 6.01 5.22 -3.58
C PRO A 33 5.56 4.65 -4.93
N LYS A 34 5.91 5.33 -6.03
CA LYS A 34 5.72 4.84 -7.39
C LYS A 34 6.98 4.12 -7.88
N HIS A 35 6.81 3.10 -8.72
CA HIS A 35 7.93 2.42 -9.38
C HIS A 35 8.73 3.35 -10.30
N THR A 36 8.09 4.38 -10.84
CA THR A 36 8.71 5.41 -11.71
C THR A 36 9.41 6.51 -10.93
N GLY A 37 9.49 6.40 -9.60
CA GLY A 37 9.98 7.45 -8.71
C GLY A 37 8.88 8.40 -8.27
N GLY A 38 9.11 9.08 -7.13
CA GLY A 38 8.13 9.95 -6.49
C GLY A 38 7.06 9.17 -5.71
N PHE A 39 5.98 9.85 -5.38
CA PHE A 39 4.89 9.32 -4.56
C PHE A 39 3.53 9.62 -5.19
N GLU A 40 2.54 8.86 -4.82
CA GLU A 40 1.13 9.14 -5.12
C GLU A 40 0.30 9.16 -3.84
N VAL A 41 -0.68 10.02 -3.82
CA VAL A 41 -1.71 10.04 -2.77
C VAL A 41 -2.92 9.31 -3.30
N MET A 42 -3.38 8.30 -2.57
CA MET A 42 -4.60 7.56 -2.91
C MET A 42 -5.66 7.85 -1.86
N GLY A 43 -6.74 8.45 -2.29
CA GLY A 43 -7.99 8.62 -1.54
C GLY A 43 -9.01 7.54 -1.90
N THR A 44 -10.26 7.77 -1.53
CA THR A 44 -11.35 6.82 -1.74
C THR A 44 -11.58 6.49 -3.21
N GLU A 45 -11.52 7.47 -4.10
CA GLU A 45 -11.78 7.26 -5.53
C GLU A 45 -10.65 6.49 -6.22
N GLU A 46 -9.40 6.76 -5.85
CA GLU A 46 -8.23 6.04 -6.38
C GLU A 46 -8.25 4.57 -5.93
N VAL A 47 -8.62 4.29 -4.68
CA VAL A 47 -8.77 2.92 -4.16
C VAL A 47 -9.91 2.21 -4.88
N LYS A 48 -11.08 2.82 -5.01
CA LYS A 48 -12.23 2.25 -5.73
C LYS A 48 -11.88 1.92 -7.18
N THR A 49 -11.23 2.85 -7.86
CA THR A 49 -10.81 2.65 -9.26
C THR A 49 -9.80 1.51 -9.38
N LYS A 50 -8.81 1.46 -8.49
CA LYS A 50 -7.75 0.45 -8.51
C LYS A 50 -8.27 -0.96 -8.31
N PHE A 51 -9.17 -1.16 -7.35
CA PHE A 51 -9.74 -2.47 -7.04
C PHE A 51 -11.02 -2.77 -7.84
N ASN A 52 -11.55 -1.78 -8.58
CA ASN A 52 -12.83 -1.85 -9.28
C ASN A 52 -13.98 -2.22 -8.32
N ILE A 53 -14.09 -1.47 -7.25
CA ILE A 53 -15.07 -1.63 -6.15
C ILE A 53 -15.87 -0.34 -5.94
N GLN A 54 -16.96 -0.42 -5.19
CA GLN A 54 -17.85 0.72 -4.92
C GLN A 54 -17.50 1.44 -3.61
N THR A 55 -17.01 0.72 -2.63
CA THR A 55 -16.61 1.27 -1.32
C THR A 55 -15.24 0.74 -0.91
N THR A 56 -14.50 1.50 -0.08
CA THR A 56 -13.16 1.10 0.37
C THR A 56 -13.17 -0.13 1.28
N GLU A 57 -14.27 -0.37 1.99
CA GLU A 57 -14.47 -1.56 2.82
C GLU A 57 -14.46 -2.85 1.99
N GLN A 58 -14.88 -2.79 0.73
CA GLN A 58 -14.86 -3.95 -0.16
C GLN A 58 -13.46 -4.46 -0.52
N VAL A 59 -12.38 -3.71 -0.18
CA VAL A 59 -11.01 -4.22 -0.26
C VAL A 59 -10.86 -5.50 0.55
N ILE A 60 -11.49 -5.58 1.72
CA ILE A 60 -11.47 -6.78 2.58
C ILE A 60 -12.13 -7.97 1.87
N ASP A 61 -13.27 -7.74 1.23
CA ASP A 61 -13.99 -8.78 0.47
C ASP A 61 -13.19 -9.26 -0.74
N MET A 62 -12.55 -8.34 -1.45
CA MET A 62 -11.65 -8.66 -2.55
C MET A 62 -10.50 -9.58 -2.10
N LEU A 63 -9.81 -9.21 -1.03
CA LEU A 63 -8.70 -9.99 -0.46
C LEU A 63 -9.19 -11.33 0.10
N GLY A 64 -10.33 -11.36 0.75
CA GLY A 64 -10.95 -12.58 1.26
C GLY A 64 -11.30 -13.60 0.17
N LEU A 65 -11.69 -13.13 -1.02
CA LEU A 65 -12.01 -13.99 -2.17
C LEU A 65 -10.76 -14.41 -2.96
N MET A 66 -9.91 -13.46 -3.34
CA MET A 66 -8.75 -13.78 -4.18
C MET A 66 -7.56 -14.32 -3.40
N GLY A 67 -7.54 -14.12 -2.07
CA GLY A 67 -6.40 -14.41 -1.23
C GLY A 67 -5.26 -13.42 -1.40
N ASP A 68 -4.23 -13.59 -0.59
CA ASP A 68 -2.96 -12.89 -0.71
C ASP A 68 -1.79 -13.84 -0.46
N ALA A 69 -1.02 -14.10 -1.50
CA ALA A 69 0.14 -14.98 -1.41
C ALA A 69 1.27 -14.37 -0.57
N SER A 70 1.37 -13.04 -0.49
CA SER A 70 2.39 -12.35 0.31
C SER A 70 2.18 -12.60 1.80
N ASP A 71 0.92 -12.63 2.23
CA ASP A 71 0.51 -12.79 3.63
C ASP A 71 0.02 -14.21 3.94
N ASN A 72 0.16 -15.13 2.97
CA ASN A 72 -0.30 -16.50 3.08
C ASN A 72 -1.81 -16.63 3.38
N ILE A 73 -2.61 -15.70 2.83
CA ILE A 73 -4.07 -15.74 2.91
C ILE A 73 -4.60 -16.59 1.75
N PRO A 74 -5.29 -17.71 2.04
CA PRO A 74 -5.63 -18.68 0.99
C PRO A 74 -6.68 -18.21 -0.02
N GLY A 75 -7.66 -17.41 0.41
CA GLY A 75 -8.79 -17.02 -0.43
C GLY A 75 -9.68 -18.19 -0.86
N CYS A 76 -10.40 -18.03 -1.96
CA CYS A 76 -11.17 -19.08 -2.60
C CYS A 76 -10.35 -19.71 -3.74
N PRO A 77 -9.99 -21.00 -3.67
CA PRO A 77 -9.18 -21.66 -4.69
C PRO A 77 -9.72 -21.51 -6.11
N GLY A 78 -8.90 -20.93 -6.99
CA GLY A 78 -9.24 -20.69 -8.38
C GLY A 78 -10.19 -19.49 -8.61
N VAL A 79 -10.31 -18.59 -7.63
CA VAL A 79 -10.89 -17.26 -7.74
C VAL A 79 -9.76 -16.25 -7.70
N GLY A 80 -9.42 -15.68 -8.85
CA GLY A 80 -8.43 -14.61 -8.94
C GLY A 80 -9.10 -13.22 -8.95
N GLU A 81 -8.30 -12.17 -9.04
CA GLU A 81 -8.73 -10.77 -8.98
C GLU A 81 -9.94 -10.45 -9.85
N LYS A 82 -9.90 -10.79 -11.15
CA LYS A 82 -11.02 -10.49 -12.08
C LYS A 82 -12.33 -11.18 -11.70
N THR A 83 -12.25 -12.39 -11.12
CA THR A 83 -13.45 -13.12 -10.69
C THR A 83 -13.97 -12.53 -9.39
N ALA A 84 -13.08 -12.21 -8.45
CA ALA A 84 -13.44 -11.53 -7.21
C ALA A 84 -14.11 -10.18 -7.48
N GLN A 85 -13.55 -9.36 -8.39
CA GLN A 85 -14.17 -8.08 -8.80
C GLN A 85 -15.60 -8.25 -9.31
N LYS A 86 -15.86 -9.26 -10.16
CA LYS A 86 -17.22 -9.54 -10.65
C LYS A 86 -18.16 -9.95 -9.54
N LEU A 87 -17.70 -10.83 -8.65
CA LEU A 87 -18.52 -11.29 -7.52
C LEU A 87 -18.86 -10.14 -6.56
N ILE A 88 -17.89 -9.29 -6.25
CA ILE A 88 -18.12 -8.14 -5.37
C ILE A 88 -18.98 -7.07 -6.06
N ALA A 89 -18.83 -6.86 -7.35
CA ALA A 89 -19.72 -5.95 -8.11
C ALA A 89 -21.19 -6.45 -8.13
N GLU A 90 -21.39 -7.77 -8.19
CA GLU A 90 -22.73 -8.38 -8.25
C GLU A 90 -23.39 -8.52 -6.87
N PHE A 91 -22.64 -9.01 -5.89
CA PHE A 91 -23.17 -9.33 -4.56
C PHE A 91 -22.86 -8.27 -3.48
N GLY A 92 -21.92 -7.38 -3.72
CA GLY A 92 -21.53 -6.31 -2.79
C GLY A 92 -20.61 -6.75 -1.66
N SER A 93 -20.80 -7.95 -1.08
CA SER A 93 -19.98 -8.50 0.00
C SER A 93 -19.88 -10.02 -0.05
N ILE A 94 -18.91 -10.58 0.67
CA ILE A 94 -18.77 -12.04 0.83
C ILE A 94 -19.98 -12.64 1.54
N GLU A 95 -20.52 -11.99 2.55
CA GLU A 95 -21.68 -12.48 3.29
C GLU A 95 -22.88 -12.67 2.33
N ASN A 96 -23.19 -11.63 1.56
CA ASN A 96 -24.29 -11.69 0.60
C ASN A 96 -24.04 -12.72 -0.51
N LEU A 97 -22.79 -12.85 -0.97
CA LEU A 97 -22.40 -13.90 -1.93
C LEU A 97 -22.67 -15.31 -1.36
N LEU A 98 -22.26 -15.53 -0.09
CA LEU A 98 -22.43 -16.84 0.56
C LEU A 98 -23.90 -17.17 0.87
N GLU A 99 -24.75 -16.18 1.05
CA GLU A 99 -26.19 -16.37 1.24
C GLU A 99 -26.91 -16.69 -0.09
N HIS A 100 -26.39 -16.21 -1.22
CA HIS A 100 -27.03 -16.31 -2.53
C HIS A 100 -26.22 -17.16 -3.53
N THR A 101 -25.57 -18.23 -3.06
CA THR A 101 -24.80 -19.13 -3.93
C THR A 101 -25.64 -19.84 -4.99
N ASP A 102 -26.96 -19.90 -4.81
CA ASP A 102 -27.91 -20.41 -5.79
C ASP A 102 -27.93 -19.61 -7.11
N GLN A 103 -27.53 -18.34 -7.08
CA GLN A 103 -27.42 -17.47 -8.26
C GLN A 103 -26.14 -17.77 -9.06
N LEU A 104 -25.15 -18.41 -8.45
CA LEU A 104 -23.94 -18.83 -9.13
C LEU A 104 -24.17 -20.08 -9.99
N LYS A 105 -23.38 -20.21 -11.07
CA LYS A 105 -23.48 -21.33 -12.03
C LYS A 105 -22.19 -22.11 -12.15
N GLY A 106 -22.35 -23.40 -12.48
CA GLY A 106 -21.22 -24.29 -12.84
C GLY A 106 -20.15 -24.42 -11.77
N ALA A 107 -18.91 -24.51 -12.19
CA ALA A 107 -17.77 -24.76 -11.31
C ALA A 107 -17.55 -23.64 -10.26
N LEU A 108 -17.96 -22.40 -10.55
CA LEU A 108 -17.81 -21.29 -9.61
C LEU A 108 -18.73 -21.47 -8.39
N LYS A 109 -19.96 -21.93 -8.59
CA LYS A 109 -20.87 -22.29 -7.50
C LYS A 109 -20.25 -23.30 -6.57
N THR A 110 -19.81 -24.43 -7.14
CA THR A 110 -19.19 -25.52 -6.36
C THR A 110 -17.96 -25.02 -5.57
N LYS A 111 -17.11 -24.21 -6.21
CA LYS A 111 -15.92 -23.64 -5.53
C LYS A 111 -16.29 -22.79 -4.33
N VAL A 112 -17.23 -21.87 -4.48
CA VAL A 112 -17.67 -20.99 -3.40
C VAL A 112 -18.33 -21.77 -2.28
N GLU A 113 -19.24 -22.70 -2.61
CA GLU A 113 -19.94 -23.51 -1.63
C GLU A 113 -18.99 -24.43 -0.84
N THR A 114 -18.05 -25.09 -1.52
CA THR A 114 -17.09 -26.00 -0.87
C THR A 114 -16.10 -25.25 0.03
N ASN A 115 -15.78 -24.00 -0.29
CA ASN A 115 -14.74 -23.22 0.42
C ASN A 115 -15.31 -22.10 1.30
N ARG A 116 -16.59 -22.17 1.72
CA ARG A 116 -17.24 -21.14 2.55
C ARG A 116 -16.44 -20.75 3.79
N GLU A 117 -16.00 -21.75 4.55
CA GLU A 117 -15.23 -21.51 5.77
C GLU A 117 -13.87 -20.86 5.47
N MET A 118 -13.20 -21.31 4.41
CA MET A 118 -11.91 -20.76 3.99
C MET A 118 -12.05 -19.31 3.52
N ILE A 119 -13.11 -18.97 2.78
CA ILE A 119 -13.41 -17.61 2.33
C ILE A 119 -13.65 -16.70 3.55
N THR A 120 -14.48 -17.14 4.49
CA THR A 120 -14.78 -16.38 5.72
C THR A 120 -13.53 -16.18 6.57
N PHE A 121 -12.72 -17.22 6.69
CA PHE A 121 -11.45 -17.16 7.42
C PHE A 121 -10.44 -16.22 6.72
N SER A 122 -10.37 -16.27 5.40
CA SER A 122 -9.52 -15.37 4.61
C SER A 122 -9.94 -13.90 4.76
N LYS A 123 -11.25 -13.63 4.76
CA LYS A 123 -11.78 -12.29 5.06
C LYS A 123 -11.38 -11.83 6.46
N PHE A 124 -11.48 -12.71 7.46
CA PHE A 124 -11.04 -12.40 8.83
C PHE A 124 -9.55 -12.06 8.88
N LEU A 125 -8.70 -12.84 8.20
CA LEU A 125 -7.25 -12.58 8.16
C LEU A 125 -6.90 -11.28 7.44
N ALA A 126 -7.59 -10.97 6.35
CA ALA A 126 -7.39 -9.74 5.58
C ALA A 126 -7.88 -8.47 6.32
N THR A 127 -8.72 -8.63 7.34
CA THR A 127 -9.30 -7.49 8.07
C THR A 127 -8.30 -6.91 9.07
N ILE A 128 -7.89 -5.66 8.85
CA ILE A 128 -6.99 -4.95 9.77
C ILE A 128 -7.73 -4.63 11.06
N LYS A 129 -7.14 -5.05 12.19
CA LYS A 129 -7.69 -4.79 13.52
C LYS A 129 -7.48 -3.32 13.90
N THR A 130 -8.57 -2.58 14.02
CA THR A 130 -8.56 -1.14 14.30
C THR A 130 -8.88 -0.76 15.74
N ASP A 131 -9.32 -1.72 16.55
CA ASP A 131 -9.76 -1.54 17.94
C ASP A 131 -8.68 -1.92 18.98
N VAL A 132 -7.42 -1.97 18.54
CA VAL A 132 -6.29 -2.23 19.45
C VAL A 132 -6.27 -1.20 20.57
N PRO A 133 -6.11 -1.61 21.87
CA PRO A 133 -6.17 -0.71 23.01
C PRO A 133 -4.88 0.12 23.17
N ILE A 134 -4.57 0.94 22.18
CA ILE A 134 -3.44 1.87 22.18
C ILE A 134 -3.94 3.25 22.57
N GLN A 135 -3.27 3.90 23.52
CA GLN A 135 -3.45 5.32 23.78
C GLN A 135 -2.52 6.14 22.90
N LEU A 136 -3.08 7.13 22.21
CA LEU A 136 -2.31 8.08 21.45
C LEU A 136 -2.15 9.35 22.27
N ASP A 137 -0.92 9.63 22.69
CA ASP A 137 -0.53 10.89 23.29
C ASP A 137 0.05 11.81 22.20
N MET A 138 -0.69 12.86 21.86
CA MET A 138 -0.27 13.81 20.82
C MET A 138 0.85 14.72 21.31
N ASP A 139 0.92 14.99 22.61
CA ASP A 139 1.90 15.91 23.18
C ASP A 139 3.29 15.26 23.23
N SER A 140 3.33 13.92 23.28
CA SER A 140 4.59 13.16 23.20
C SER A 140 5.13 13.01 21.76
N LEU A 141 4.34 13.33 20.71
CA LEU A 141 4.75 13.22 19.31
C LEU A 141 5.54 14.45 18.86
N VAL A 142 6.50 14.88 19.66
CA VAL A 142 7.43 15.96 19.33
C VAL A 142 8.66 15.36 18.66
N ARG A 143 9.07 15.96 17.55
CA ARG A 143 10.33 15.59 16.89
C ARG A 143 11.49 16.12 17.72
N GLU A 144 12.27 15.22 18.25
CA GLU A 144 13.54 15.55 18.94
C GLU A 144 14.71 15.52 17.95
N GLU A 145 15.78 16.23 18.26
CA GLU A 145 17.02 16.12 17.50
C GLU A 145 17.64 14.73 17.72
N PRO A 146 18.19 14.12 16.67
CA PRO A 146 18.75 12.79 16.78
C PRO A 146 20.01 12.77 17.68
N ASN A 147 20.14 11.72 18.48
CA ASN A 147 21.37 11.46 19.23
C ASN A 147 22.46 10.95 18.25
N GLU A 148 23.32 11.86 17.78
CA GLU A 148 24.31 11.56 16.76
C GLU A 148 25.32 10.50 17.19
N GLU A 149 25.71 10.45 18.47
CA GLU A 149 26.67 9.48 18.98
C GLU A 149 26.11 8.05 18.94
N GLU A 150 24.87 7.87 19.41
CA GLU A 150 24.23 6.57 19.40
C GLU A 150 23.89 6.12 17.98
N LEU A 151 23.40 7.02 17.12
CA LEU A 151 23.16 6.72 15.72
C LEU A 151 24.44 6.30 15.01
N ARG A 152 25.57 6.96 15.28
CA ARG A 152 26.86 6.57 14.70
C ARG A 152 27.26 5.16 15.10
N LYS A 153 27.15 4.82 16.39
CA LYS A 153 27.46 3.48 16.89
C LYS A 153 26.59 2.41 16.21
N ILE A 154 25.27 2.66 16.13
CA ILE A 154 24.34 1.74 15.49
C ILE A 154 24.65 1.58 13.99
N PHE A 155 24.91 2.68 13.29
CA PHE A 155 25.24 2.62 11.86
C PHE A 155 26.59 1.94 11.59
N GLU A 156 27.59 2.10 12.48
CA GLU A 156 28.85 1.40 12.40
C GLU A 156 28.70 -0.10 12.66
N GLU A 157 27.93 -0.49 13.67
CA GLU A 157 27.60 -1.88 14.00
C GLU A 157 26.87 -2.58 12.85
N LEU A 158 25.91 -1.88 12.21
CA LEU A 158 25.14 -2.39 11.07
C LEU A 158 25.85 -2.19 9.71
N GLU A 159 27.08 -1.66 9.70
CA GLU A 159 27.87 -1.35 8.49
C GLU A 159 27.15 -0.38 7.49
N PHE A 160 26.28 0.50 7.97
CA PHE A 160 25.54 1.47 7.16
C PHE A 160 26.36 2.73 6.86
N ARG A 161 27.52 2.58 6.21
CA ARG A 161 28.49 3.64 5.95
C ARG A 161 27.93 4.86 5.24
N THR A 162 27.09 4.65 4.22
CA THR A 162 26.46 5.74 3.46
C THR A 162 25.41 6.53 4.26
N LEU A 163 24.77 5.90 5.25
CA LEU A 163 23.81 6.57 6.12
C LEU A 163 24.49 7.51 7.10
N ILE A 164 25.67 7.14 7.62
CA ILE A 164 26.48 8.01 8.47
C ILE A 164 26.72 9.34 7.77
N ASP A 165 27.20 9.30 6.52
CA ASP A 165 27.48 10.49 5.75
C ASP A 165 26.23 11.31 5.42
N ARG A 166 25.14 10.64 5.07
CA ARG A 166 23.90 11.30 4.68
C ARG A 166 23.15 11.93 5.85
N VAL A 167 23.12 11.26 7.01
CA VAL A 167 22.31 11.68 8.16
C VAL A 167 23.10 12.57 9.09
N LEU A 168 24.36 12.21 9.41
CA LEU A 168 25.15 12.90 10.43
C LEU A 168 25.98 14.07 9.90
N LYS A 169 26.39 14.08 8.62
CA LYS A 169 27.13 15.23 8.05
C LYS A 169 26.26 16.44 7.70
N LYS A 170 24.93 16.30 7.66
CA LYS A 170 24.03 17.44 7.48
C LYS A 170 23.89 18.35 8.70
N GLY A 171 24.34 17.92 9.89
CA GLY A 171 24.26 18.70 11.12
C GLY A 171 25.48 19.59 11.40
N SER A 172 26.61 19.39 10.73
CA SER A 172 27.84 20.20 10.96
C SER A 172 28.00 21.26 9.87
N GLY A 173 27.45 22.42 10.17
CA GLY A 173 27.34 23.64 9.40
C GLY A 173 28.40 23.98 8.38
N ASN A 174 28.03 24.39 7.25
CA ASN A 174 28.28 25.72 6.66
C ASN A 174 27.51 25.84 5.33
N SER A 175 26.77 26.93 5.18
CA SER A 175 26.06 27.33 3.99
C SER A 175 27.06 27.55 2.83
N SER A 176 27.25 26.54 2.02
CA SER A 176 27.67 26.71 0.63
C SER A 176 26.82 25.74 -0.19
N SER A 177 25.77 26.29 -0.78
CA SER A 177 24.85 25.60 -1.68
C SER A 177 25.61 25.00 -2.84
N PRO A 178 25.63 23.69 -3.04
CA PRO A 178 25.76 23.16 -4.37
C PRO A 178 24.39 23.32 -5.04
N THR A 179 24.33 24.05 -6.12
CA THR A 179 23.17 24.16 -7.01
C THR A 179 22.74 22.73 -7.38
N PRO A 180 21.52 22.28 -7.03
CA PRO A 180 21.07 20.95 -7.39
C PRO A 180 20.66 20.98 -8.85
N THR A 181 21.43 20.34 -9.71
CA THR A 181 21.04 19.96 -11.07
C THR A 181 20.19 18.69 -11.04
N SER A 182 19.16 18.66 -10.23
CA SER A 182 18.01 17.75 -10.32
C SER A 182 17.02 18.15 -9.22
N PRO A 183 15.76 18.37 -9.51
CA PRO A 183 14.77 18.71 -8.49
C PRO A 183 14.41 17.46 -7.68
N VAL A 184 15.01 17.32 -6.50
CA VAL A 184 14.39 16.50 -5.43
C VAL A 184 13.26 17.35 -4.88
N PRO A 185 12.00 16.91 -4.95
CA PRO A 185 10.92 17.70 -4.39
C PRO A 185 11.12 17.85 -2.89
N ASP A 186 11.15 19.10 -2.45
CA ASP A 186 11.14 19.48 -1.05
C ASP A 186 9.84 18.95 -0.41
N LEU A 187 9.98 17.93 0.45
CA LEU A 187 8.85 17.13 0.93
C LEU A 187 7.91 17.92 1.85
N PHE A 188 8.25 19.16 2.24
CA PHE A 188 7.49 19.92 3.22
C PHE A 188 7.30 21.42 2.91
N ALA A 189 7.85 21.93 1.84
CA ALA A 189 7.65 23.33 1.47
C ALA A 189 6.57 23.48 0.39
N GLY A 190 5.37 23.78 0.79
CA GLY A 190 4.49 24.64 0.01
C GLY A 190 3.45 24.02 -0.90
N THR A 191 3.11 22.71 -0.84
CA THR A 191 2.08 22.14 -1.71
C THR A 191 0.77 21.75 -1.05
N LEU A 192 0.54 22.14 0.20
CA LEU A 192 -0.73 21.80 0.85
C LEU A 192 -1.91 22.71 0.46
N PHE A 193 -1.69 23.81 -0.28
CA PHE A 193 -2.74 24.78 -0.64
C PHE A 193 -2.57 25.49 -1.99
N ALA A 194 -2.05 24.83 -3.04
CA ALA A 194 -2.04 25.40 -4.39
C ALA A 194 -3.07 24.70 -5.28
N GLN A 195 -4.02 25.47 -5.78
CA GLN A 195 -5.01 25.06 -6.79
C GLN A 195 -4.32 24.68 -8.12
N PRO A 196 -4.90 23.78 -8.93
CA PRO A 196 -4.29 23.32 -10.16
C PRO A 196 -4.34 24.38 -11.26
N GLN A 197 -3.18 24.77 -11.78
CA GLN A 197 -3.08 25.45 -13.07
C GLN A 197 -2.69 24.45 -14.14
N THR A 198 -3.51 24.39 -15.17
CA THR A 198 -3.33 23.60 -16.40
C THR A 198 -2.18 24.12 -17.24
N SER A 199 -1.23 23.25 -17.62
CA SER A 199 -0.37 23.46 -18.80
C SER A 199 0.03 22.12 -19.41
N THR A 200 -0.16 22.02 -20.71
CA THR A 200 0.07 20.91 -21.65
C THR A 200 1.53 20.50 -21.81
N PRO A 201 1.81 19.27 -22.29
CA PRO A 201 3.15 18.68 -22.26
C PRO A 201 3.92 18.88 -23.56
N GLU A 202 5.23 19.06 -23.46
CA GLU A 202 6.17 18.81 -24.58
C GLU A 202 7.19 17.72 -24.20
N ASN A 203 7.36 16.90 -25.16
CA ASN A 203 8.20 15.78 -25.52
C ASN A 203 9.61 15.69 -24.93
N SER A 204 10.02 14.54 -24.42
CA SER A 204 11.33 13.95 -24.70
C SER A 204 11.46 12.49 -24.18
N ALA A 205 12.24 11.69 -24.91
CA ALA A 205 12.35 10.26 -25.05
C ALA A 205 13.00 9.51 -23.84
N PRO A 206 12.95 8.15 -23.82
CA PRO A 206 13.20 7.33 -22.64
C PRO A 206 14.68 6.96 -22.45
N ILE A 207 15.13 6.91 -21.19
CA ILE A 207 16.38 6.25 -20.81
C ILE A 207 16.04 4.94 -20.09
N GLN A 208 16.51 3.88 -20.70
CA GLN A 208 16.44 2.47 -20.31
C GLN A 208 17.38 2.18 -19.11
N GLY A 209 16.92 1.44 -18.12
CA GLY A 209 17.74 0.97 -17.00
C GLY A 209 16.96 0.02 -16.12
N ASP A 210 16.80 -1.21 -16.58
CA ASP A 210 16.11 -2.31 -15.91
C ASP A 210 17.06 -3.00 -14.93
N LEU A 211 16.89 -2.80 -13.62
CA LEU A 211 17.76 -3.38 -12.58
C LEU A 211 17.12 -4.55 -11.81
N PHE A 212 15.92 -5.00 -12.18
CA PHE A 212 15.22 -6.10 -11.49
C PHE A 212 14.66 -7.20 -12.39
N ALA A 213 15.18 -7.34 -13.62
CA ALA A 213 14.69 -8.34 -14.57
C ALA A 213 15.31 -9.75 -14.43
N ASN A 214 16.13 -10.03 -13.41
CA ASN A 214 16.83 -11.31 -13.29
C ASN A 214 16.48 -12.08 -12.02
N PHE A 215 15.19 -12.29 -11.73
CA PHE A 215 14.79 -13.30 -10.75
C PHE A 215 13.48 -13.99 -11.15
N ALA A 216 13.51 -14.72 -12.25
CA ALA A 216 12.46 -15.68 -12.60
C ALA A 216 13.05 -16.83 -13.41
N GLY A 217 13.33 -17.94 -12.72
CA GLY A 217 13.00 -19.28 -13.15
C GLY A 217 13.83 -19.94 -14.22
N GLU A 218 14.89 -20.63 -13.86
CA GLU A 218 15.26 -21.87 -14.55
C GLU A 218 14.48 -23.04 -13.93
N GLY A 219 13.43 -23.46 -14.61
CA GLY A 219 12.74 -24.73 -14.38
C GLY A 219 13.22 -25.75 -15.38
N THR A 220 14.06 -26.67 -14.95
CA THR A 220 14.59 -27.79 -15.70
C THR A 220 13.46 -28.72 -16.17
N GLY A 221 13.33 -28.87 -17.49
CA GLY A 221 12.57 -29.95 -18.10
C GLY A 221 13.29 -31.28 -17.96
N VAL A 222 12.61 -32.24 -17.39
CA VAL A 222 12.98 -33.66 -17.49
C VAL A 222 12.08 -34.30 -18.54
N SER A 223 12.70 -34.76 -19.62
CA SER A 223 12.07 -35.60 -20.62
C SER A 223 12.15 -37.06 -20.16
N GLU A 224 11.04 -37.75 -20.09
CA GLU A 224 11.00 -39.21 -20.05
C GLU A 224 10.64 -39.77 -21.42
N ASN A 225 11.41 -40.77 -21.77
CA ASN A 225 11.18 -41.74 -22.85
C ASN A 225 9.99 -42.63 -22.52
#